data_776a019412c2311c064f9cbbd41ae221
#
_entry.id   776a019412c2311c064f9cbbd41ae221
#
_cell.length_a   1.000
_cell.length_b   1.000
_cell.length_c   1.000
_cell.angle_alpha   90.00
_cell.angle_beta   90.00
_cell.angle_gamma   90.00
#
_symmetry.space_group_name_H-M   'P 1'
#
loop_
_entity.id
_entity.type
_entity.pdbx_description
1 polymer ?
#
loop_
_entity_poly.entity_id
_entity_poly.type
_entity_poly.pdbx_seq_one_letter_code
_entity_poly.pdbx_strand_id
1 'polypeptide(L)'
;MDQTEVMGKVVEILRPFVKNPTALTAISMETSILKDLKVNSARLVDIVLEIEDAFGIAVTDEAADQVKTVGDAVSLILKTKA
;
A
#
# COMPACT_ATOMS: atom_id res chain seq x y z
N MET A 1 -6.81 14.58 -2.82
CA MET A 1 -5.43 14.10 -2.58
C MET A 1 -4.74 13.84 -3.89
N ASP A 2 -3.49 14.22 -4.00
CA ASP A 2 -2.72 13.88 -5.19
C ASP A 2 -1.91 12.59 -4.97
N GLN A 3 -1.30 12.11 -6.04
CA GLN A 3 -0.53 10.88 -6.02
C GLN A 3 0.64 10.94 -5.02
N THR A 4 1.30 12.07 -4.92
CA THR A 4 2.45 12.24 -4.03
C THR A 4 2.05 12.12 -2.56
N GLU A 5 0.94 12.73 -2.18
CA GLU A 5 0.43 12.63 -0.82
C GLU A 5 0.03 11.20 -0.48
N VAL A 6 -0.70 10.55 -1.39
CA VAL A 6 -1.14 9.17 -1.20
C VAL A 6 0.06 8.25 -1.08
N MET A 7 1.05 8.43 -1.95
CA MET A 7 2.28 7.64 -1.92
C MET A 7 3.00 7.78 -0.58
N GLY A 8 3.11 9.01 -0.08
CA GLY A 8 3.75 9.27 1.21
C GLY A 8 3.05 8.55 2.36
N LYS A 9 1.72 8.59 2.36
CA LYS A 9 0.94 7.91 3.40
C LYS A 9 1.03 6.40 3.28
N VAL A 10 1.04 5.85 2.08
CA VAL A 10 1.20 4.42 1.85
C VAL A 10 2.56 3.96 2.38
N VAL A 11 3.62 4.72 2.11
CA VAL A 11 4.96 4.41 2.62
C VAL A 11 4.97 4.38 4.15
N GLU A 12 4.33 5.34 4.79
CA GLU A 12 4.23 5.38 6.25
C GLU A 12 3.48 4.16 6.80
N ILE A 13 2.41 3.76 6.12
CA ILE A 13 1.63 2.57 6.50
C ILE A 13 2.48 1.31 6.36
N LEU A 14 3.26 1.21 5.30
CA LEU A 14 4.10 0.04 5.04
C LEU A 14 5.29 -0.09 5.99
N ARG A 15 5.75 1.00 6.56
CA ARG A 15 6.96 1.02 7.39
C ARG A 15 6.99 -0.08 8.47
N PRO A 16 5.93 -0.27 9.28
CA PRO A 16 5.94 -1.31 10.31
C PRO A 16 5.95 -2.74 9.76
N PHE A 17 5.58 -2.92 8.51
CA PHE A 17 5.48 -4.24 7.90
C PHE A 17 6.74 -4.64 7.13
N VAL A 18 7.63 -3.70 6.86
CA VAL A 18 8.86 -3.93 6.11
C VAL A 18 10.01 -4.17 7.06
N LYS A 19 10.67 -5.32 6.94
CA LYS A 19 11.77 -5.69 7.83
C LYS A 19 13.02 -4.84 7.62
N ASN A 20 13.27 -4.47 6.36
CA ASN A 20 14.44 -3.67 6.01
C ASN A 20 14.01 -2.27 5.61
N PRO A 21 14.19 -1.26 6.48
CA PRO A 21 13.78 0.12 6.17
C PRO A 21 14.46 0.69 4.93
N THR A 22 15.62 0.17 4.55
CA THR A 22 16.33 0.61 3.35
C THR A 22 15.50 0.38 2.09
N ALA A 23 14.67 -0.65 2.09
CA ALA A 23 13.79 -0.95 0.96
C ALA A 23 12.80 0.19 0.69
N LEU A 24 12.45 0.97 1.71
CA LEU A 24 11.52 2.09 1.57
C LEU A 24 12.16 3.30 0.88
N THR A 25 13.47 3.41 0.90
CA THR A 25 14.16 4.54 0.27
C THR A 25 14.19 4.43 -1.24
N ALA A 26 14.04 3.22 -1.77
CA ALA A 26 14.03 2.97 -3.21
C ALA A 26 12.64 2.60 -3.72
N ILE A 27 11.61 2.93 -2.96
CA ILE A 27 10.24 2.55 -3.30
C ILE A 27 9.74 3.34 -4.52
N SER A 28 9.01 2.66 -5.39
CA SER A 28 8.39 3.27 -6.56
C SER A 28 7.01 2.68 -6.77
N MET A 29 6.28 3.19 -7.76
CA MET A 29 4.97 2.65 -8.09
C MET A 29 5.03 1.18 -8.53
N GLU A 30 6.15 0.75 -9.08
CA GLU A 30 6.35 -0.61 -9.57
C GLU A 30 6.86 -1.55 -8.49
N THR A 31 7.21 -1.05 -7.32
CA THR A 31 7.71 -1.88 -6.22
C THR A 31 6.67 -2.91 -5.80
N SER A 32 7.03 -4.18 -5.84
CA SER A 32 6.15 -5.26 -5.40
C SER A 32 6.14 -5.32 -3.86
N ILE A 33 4.95 -5.25 -3.28
CA ILE A 33 4.81 -5.30 -1.82
C ILE A 33 5.28 -6.64 -1.27
N LEU A 34 4.91 -7.74 -1.94
CA LEU A 34 5.28 -9.08 -1.46
C LEU A 34 6.71 -9.46 -1.80
N LYS A 35 7.18 -9.11 -3.00
CA LYS A 35 8.49 -9.54 -3.49
C LYS A 35 9.60 -8.57 -3.09
N ASP A 36 9.43 -7.30 -3.40
CA ASP A 36 10.48 -6.30 -3.18
C ASP A 36 10.56 -5.87 -1.73
N LEU A 37 9.43 -5.70 -1.07
CA LEU A 37 9.39 -5.33 0.34
C LEU A 37 9.34 -6.55 1.25
N LYS A 38 9.22 -7.72 0.67
CA LYS A 38 9.20 -9.00 1.39
C LYS A 38 8.14 -9.06 2.49
N VAL A 39 6.99 -8.46 2.23
CA VAL A 39 5.86 -8.52 3.14
C VAL A 39 5.15 -9.86 2.96
N ASN A 40 4.83 -10.53 4.06
CA ASN A 40 4.09 -11.77 4.03
C ASN A 40 2.67 -11.52 3.49
N SER A 41 2.17 -12.42 2.65
CA SER A 41 0.84 -12.27 2.07
C SER A 41 -0.27 -12.16 3.12
N ALA A 42 -0.11 -12.81 4.27
CA ALA A 42 -1.05 -12.70 5.36
C ALA A 42 -1.06 -11.28 5.96
N ARG A 43 0.07 -10.58 5.88
CA ARG A 43 0.17 -9.19 6.37
C ARG A 43 -0.43 -8.19 5.41
N LEU A 44 -0.60 -8.58 4.15
CA LEU A 44 -1.22 -7.69 3.16
C LEU A 44 -2.63 -7.29 3.58
N VAL A 45 -3.36 -8.20 4.22
CA VAL A 45 -4.69 -7.89 4.75
C VAL A 45 -4.61 -6.79 5.80
N ASP A 46 -3.62 -6.87 6.68
CA ASP A 46 -3.42 -5.84 7.71
C ASP A 46 -3.08 -4.49 7.09
N ILE A 47 -2.26 -4.50 6.02
CA ILE A 47 -1.92 -3.28 5.29
C ILE A 47 -3.17 -2.65 4.68
N VAL A 48 -4.04 -3.47 4.08
CA VAL A 48 -5.28 -2.99 3.48
C VAL A 48 -6.19 -2.37 4.55
N LEU A 49 -6.29 -3.01 5.72
CA LEU A 49 -7.08 -2.47 6.83
C LEU A 49 -6.54 -1.12 7.31
N GLU A 50 -5.23 -0.97 7.37
CA GLU A 50 -4.60 0.30 7.74
C GLU A 50 -4.89 1.38 6.69
N ILE A 51 -4.89 1.00 5.42
CA ILE A 51 -5.25 1.92 4.33
C ILE A 51 -6.69 2.38 4.47
N GLU A 52 -7.61 1.46 4.72
CA GLU A 52 -9.02 1.81 4.92
C GLU A 52 -9.19 2.80 6.06
N ASP A 53 -8.51 2.56 7.16
CA ASP A 53 -8.58 3.39 8.36
C ASP A 53 -7.96 4.76 8.12
N ALA A 54 -6.77 4.79 7.51
CA ALA A 54 -6.02 6.03 7.29
C ALA A 54 -6.71 6.98 6.31
N PHE A 55 -7.37 6.42 5.29
CA PHE A 55 -8.01 7.22 4.24
C PHE A 55 -9.53 7.31 4.37
N GLY A 56 -10.12 6.59 5.32
CA GLY A 56 -11.56 6.59 5.52
C GLY A 56 -12.31 5.99 4.34
N ILE A 57 -11.78 4.93 3.75
CA ILE A 57 -12.37 4.26 2.60
C ILE A 57 -12.67 2.79 2.91
N ALA A 58 -13.54 2.19 2.12
CA ALA A 58 -13.81 0.76 2.20
C ALA A 58 -13.21 0.08 0.97
N VAL A 59 -12.48 -1.00 1.21
CA VAL A 59 -11.84 -1.78 0.14
C VAL A 59 -12.46 -3.18 0.15
N THR A 60 -13.02 -3.60 -0.99
CA THR A 60 -13.58 -4.94 -1.12
C THR A 60 -12.46 -5.97 -1.15
N ASP A 61 -12.81 -7.22 -0.83
CA ASP A 61 -11.84 -8.33 -0.88
C ASP A 61 -11.28 -8.48 -2.30
N GLU A 62 -12.13 -8.30 -3.30
CA GLU A 62 -11.70 -8.36 -4.70
C GLU A 62 -10.70 -7.28 -5.03
N ALA A 63 -10.94 -6.05 -4.58
CA ALA A 63 -10.01 -4.95 -4.80
C ALA A 63 -8.70 -5.17 -4.07
N ALA A 64 -8.76 -5.71 -2.84
CA ALA A 64 -7.57 -6.03 -2.06
C ALA A 64 -6.70 -7.06 -2.77
N ASP A 65 -7.31 -8.05 -3.41
CA ASP A 65 -6.60 -9.09 -4.16
C ASP A 65 -5.85 -8.53 -5.37
N GLN A 66 -6.25 -7.37 -5.87
CA GLN A 66 -5.59 -6.72 -7.00
C GLN A 66 -4.37 -5.91 -6.58
N VAL A 67 -4.19 -5.67 -5.30
CA VAL A 67 -3.07 -4.87 -4.78
C VAL A 67 -1.82 -5.74 -4.72
N LYS A 68 -0.93 -5.57 -5.69
CA LYS A 68 0.33 -6.31 -5.77
C LYS A 68 1.53 -5.40 -5.65
N THR A 69 1.42 -4.19 -6.19
CA THR A 69 2.50 -3.20 -6.13
C THR A 69 2.06 -2.00 -5.31
N VAL A 70 3.03 -1.17 -4.94
CA VAL A 70 2.74 0.10 -4.28
C VAL A 70 1.85 0.97 -5.16
N GLY A 71 2.08 0.96 -6.47
CA GLY A 71 1.26 1.69 -7.42
C GLY A 71 -0.19 1.21 -7.44
N ASP A 72 -0.40 -0.09 -7.31
CA ASP A 72 -1.75 -0.65 -7.24
C ASP A 72 -2.50 -0.10 -6.03
N ALA A 73 -1.82 -0.01 -4.88
CA ALA A 73 -2.41 0.54 -3.67
C ALA A 73 -2.73 2.03 -3.84
N VAL A 74 -1.80 2.79 -4.39
CA VAL A 74 -1.99 4.22 -4.64
C VAL A 74 -3.15 4.45 -5.60
N SER A 75 -3.19 3.70 -6.69
CA SER A 75 -4.26 3.81 -7.69
C SER A 75 -5.63 3.48 -7.10
N LEU A 76 -5.70 2.45 -6.28
CA LEU A 76 -6.95 2.06 -5.62
C LEU A 76 -7.45 3.18 -4.72
N ILE A 77 -6.56 3.78 -3.94
CA ILE A 77 -6.91 4.88 -3.02
C ILE A 77 -7.41 6.08 -3.81
N LEU A 78 -6.68 6.49 -4.85
CA LEU A 78 -7.06 7.63 -5.67
C LEU A 78 -8.41 7.42 -6.35
N LYS A 79 -8.64 6.22 -6.87
CA LYS A 79 -9.90 5.86 -7.52
C LYS A 79 -11.06 5.89 -6.53
N THR A 80 -10.85 5.37 -5.34
CA THR A 80 -11.90 5.26 -4.32
C THR A 80 -12.24 6.60 -3.72
N LYS A 81 -11.26 7.47 -3.59
CA LYS A 81 -11.44 8.83 -3.03
C LYS A 81 -11.94 9.84 -4.06
N ALA A 82 -11.81 9.53 -5.32
CA ALA A 82 -12.19 10.45 -6.41
C ALA A 82 -13.70 10.75 -6.47
#